data_22cc1228395aa13e8ea671cd4dfef748
#
_entry.id   22cc1228395aa13e8ea671cd4dfef748
#
_cell.length_a   1.000
_cell.length_b   1.000
_cell.length_c   1.000
_cell.angle_alpha   90.00
_cell.angle_beta   90.00
_cell.angle_gamma   90.00
#
_symmetry.space_group_name_H-M   'P 1'
#
loop_
_entity.id
_entity.type
_entity.pdbx_description
1 polymer ?
#
loop_
_entity_poly.entity_id
_entity_poly.type
_entity_poly.pdbx_seq_one_letter_code
_entity_poly.pdbx_strand_id
1 'polypeptide(L)'
;MGTQLPNADTESLQRLLNLSLGVNDNNTENVNASQPANSIGTDQPLGIEFVEKILNYEFKDKNLLLQAFTDASFDENCVSYERLEFLGDTVLNMIVTKYLYFRYEDATPGSLTRLRAFNVDREKLARVAVKYNLHRYLRHKKPLLEDQILKFAKDIEKYPLHSRHLLETPKTLADIVESTIGALYTDCDSFETVCKVVKPLLEPIIPLDKLENHPVTELNEMCQKKNLKLKFDDNTWEVDKTVRVFIKDHLVGHGHHLVKKDIAKNCAAQNALDKFSHTFPQI
;
A
#
# COMPACT_ATOMS: atom_id res chain seq x y z
N MET A 1 -20.66 26.52 17.89
CA MET A 1 -19.76 27.18 16.95
C MET A 1 -18.84 26.11 16.37
N GLY A 2 -19.18 25.62 15.20
CA GLY A 2 -18.39 24.59 14.49
C GLY A 2 -17.31 25.23 13.67
N THR A 3 -16.08 24.85 13.89
CA THR A 3 -14.95 25.17 13.01
C THR A 3 -14.75 24.03 12.01
N GLN A 4 -15.13 24.28 10.76
CA GLN A 4 -14.74 23.47 9.62
C GLN A 4 -13.23 23.59 9.41
N LEU A 5 -12.55 22.44 9.28
CA LEU A 5 -11.17 22.35 8.81
C LEU A 5 -11.15 22.49 7.27
N PRO A 6 -10.15 23.12 6.67
CA PRO A 6 -10.16 23.47 5.25
C PRO A 6 -9.78 22.29 4.34
N ASN A 7 -10.47 22.21 3.20
CA ASN A 7 -10.32 21.25 2.07
C ASN A 7 -8.99 21.39 1.29
N ALA A 8 -7.85 21.56 1.96
CA ALA A 8 -6.56 21.78 1.27
C ALA A 8 -5.94 20.52 0.67
N ASP A 9 -6.29 19.32 1.16
CA ASP A 9 -5.58 18.09 0.77
C ASP A 9 -6.08 17.46 -0.53
N THR A 10 -7.35 17.66 -0.87
CA THR A 10 -7.95 17.06 -2.07
C THR A 10 -7.49 17.75 -3.36
N GLU A 11 -7.35 19.07 -3.34
CA GLU A 11 -6.83 19.81 -4.51
C GLU A 11 -5.34 19.54 -4.77
N SER A 12 -4.57 19.35 -3.71
CA SER A 12 -3.14 19.01 -3.83
C SER A 12 -2.94 17.63 -4.45
N LEU A 13 -3.76 16.64 -4.07
CA LEU A 13 -3.77 15.30 -4.66
C LEU A 13 -4.23 15.33 -6.12
N GLN A 14 -5.25 16.12 -6.44
CA GLN A 14 -5.74 16.26 -7.82
C GLN A 14 -4.70 16.93 -8.73
N ARG A 15 -3.97 17.94 -8.24
CA ARG A 15 -2.86 18.57 -8.98
C ARG A 15 -1.70 17.60 -9.20
N LEU A 16 -1.36 16.76 -8.20
CA LEU A 16 -0.33 15.74 -8.32
C LEU A 16 -0.74 14.64 -9.32
N LEU A 17 -2.01 14.25 -9.34
CA LEU A 17 -2.55 13.29 -10.30
C LEU A 17 -2.51 13.85 -11.74
N ASN A 18 -2.91 15.10 -11.95
CA ASN A 18 -2.91 15.77 -13.24
C ASN A 18 -1.48 15.96 -13.78
N LEU A 19 -0.50 16.26 -12.92
CA LEU A 19 0.91 16.29 -13.28
C LEU A 19 1.44 14.90 -13.64
N SER A 20 0.89 13.83 -13.04
CA SER A 20 1.30 12.46 -13.34
C SER A 20 0.74 11.95 -14.68
N LEU A 21 -0.39 12.49 -15.15
CA LEU A 21 -1.06 12.08 -16.39
C LEU A 21 -0.65 12.90 -17.61
N GLY A 22 0.24 13.89 -17.46
CA GLY A 22 0.76 14.67 -18.60
C GLY A 22 -0.28 15.55 -19.30
N VAL A 23 -1.40 15.89 -18.63
CA VAL A 23 -2.43 16.79 -19.19
C VAL A 23 -1.99 18.23 -18.96
N ASN A 24 -1.35 18.82 -19.96
CA ASN A 24 -1.12 20.26 -20.05
C ASN A 24 -2.31 20.90 -20.76
N ASP A 25 -3.16 21.58 -20.02
CA ASP A 25 -4.04 22.60 -20.59
C ASP A 25 -3.23 23.87 -20.83
N ASN A 26 -2.74 24.04 -22.04
CA ASN A 26 -2.59 25.36 -22.65
C ASN A 26 -2.47 25.22 -24.18
N ASN A 27 -3.54 25.64 -24.85
CA ASN A 27 -3.55 26.01 -26.29
C ASN A 27 -2.63 27.21 -26.50
N THR A 28 -1.75 27.18 -27.46
CA THR A 28 -1.78 27.94 -28.73
C THR A 28 -0.41 27.93 -29.42
N GLU A 29 -0.52 27.76 -30.73
CA GLU A 29 0.34 28.15 -31.81
C GLU A 29 1.39 27.19 -32.41
N ASN A 30 1.03 26.88 -33.67
CA ASN A 30 1.83 26.30 -34.74
C ASN A 30 3.29 26.75 -34.81
N VAL A 31 4.20 25.87 -35.22
CA VAL A 31 4.97 25.91 -36.47
C VAL A 31 5.80 24.62 -36.66
N ASN A 32 5.55 23.94 -37.79
CA ASN A 32 6.39 23.09 -38.65
C ASN A 32 7.53 22.19 -38.11
N ALA A 33 7.30 20.91 -38.40
CA ALA A 33 8.13 19.94 -39.14
C ALA A 33 9.66 19.95 -38.95
N SER A 34 10.11 18.84 -38.38
CA SER A 34 11.05 17.85 -39.00
C SER A 34 11.47 16.82 -37.98
N GLN A 35 11.18 15.55 -38.28
CA GLN A 35 11.93 14.43 -37.71
C GLN A 35 13.33 14.44 -38.28
N PRO A 36 14.33 13.93 -37.53
CA PRO A 36 14.71 12.54 -37.73
C PRO A 36 15.13 11.79 -36.47
N ALA A 37 14.79 10.50 -36.52
CA ALA A 37 15.59 9.31 -36.29
C ALA A 37 16.52 9.22 -35.06
N ASN A 38 16.23 8.17 -34.27
CA ASN A 38 17.18 7.27 -33.59
C ASN A 38 18.44 7.91 -32.96
N SER A 39 18.39 8.01 -31.64
CA SER A 39 19.59 7.76 -30.86
C SER A 39 19.27 6.76 -29.75
N ILE A 40 19.76 5.56 -29.94
CA ILE A 40 19.96 4.49 -28.97
C ILE A 40 20.86 5.03 -27.86
N GLY A 41 20.45 4.83 -26.60
CA GLY A 41 21.38 4.69 -25.50
C GLY A 41 21.67 5.92 -24.69
N THR A 42 21.00 6.05 -23.59
CA THR A 42 21.66 6.10 -22.26
C THR A 42 20.60 5.64 -21.27
N ASP A 43 20.73 4.41 -20.79
CA ASP A 43 20.01 3.83 -19.66
C ASP A 43 20.42 4.53 -18.35
N GLN A 44 20.15 5.81 -18.24
CA GLN A 44 20.12 6.49 -16.95
C GLN A 44 18.66 6.49 -16.51
N PRO A 45 18.30 5.81 -15.41
CA PRO A 45 16.96 5.92 -14.86
C PRO A 45 16.68 7.38 -14.55
N LEU A 46 15.60 7.91 -15.15
CA LEU A 46 15.19 9.28 -14.89
C LEU A 46 15.13 9.52 -13.37
N GLY A 47 16.14 10.30 -12.90
CA GLY A 47 15.93 11.07 -11.69
C GLY A 47 15.97 10.35 -10.36
N ILE A 48 16.87 9.36 -10.15
CA ILE A 48 17.14 8.86 -8.79
C ILE A 48 17.41 9.99 -7.78
N GLU A 49 17.91 11.12 -8.25
CA GLU A 49 18.10 12.37 -7.48
C GLU A 49 16.78 12.96 -6.94
N PHE A 50 15.64 12.66 -7.60
CA PHE A 50 14.34 13.06 -7.07
C PHE A 50 13.92 12.22 -5.87
N VAL A 51 14.33 10.96 -5.82
CA VAL A 51 14.11 10.12 -4.64
C VAL A 51 14.87 10.68 -3.44
N GLU A 52 16.11 11.13 -3.61
CA GLU A 52 16.87 11.80 -2.57
C GLU A 52 16.18 13.08 -2.06
N LYS A 53 15.57 13.85 -2.96
CA LYS A 53 14.76 15.01 -2.58
C LYS A 53 13.52 14.64 -1.79
N ILE A 54 12.82 13.55 -2.18
CA ILE A 54 11.66 13.02 -1.44
C ILE A 54 12.09 12.59 -0.03
N LEU A 55 13.25 11.91 0.07
CA LEU A 55 13.81 11.43 1.33
C LEU A 55 14.42 12.56 2.18
N ASN A 56 14.72 13.70 1.57
CA ASN A 56 15.59 14.74 2.16
C ASN A 56 16.89 14.15 2.71
N TYR A 57 17.48 13.24 1.92
CA TYR A 57 18.71 12.53 2.25
C TYR A 57 19.56 12.30 1.00
N GLU A 58 20.84 12.64 1.04
CA GLU A 58 21.80 12.42 -0.02
C GLU A 58 22.60 11.15 0.25
N PHE A 59 22.49 10.16 -0.65
CA PHE A 59 23.22 8.90 -0.53
C PHE A 59 24.69 9.08 -0.82
N LYS A 60 25.56 8.50 0.02
CA LYS A 60 27.00 8.41 -0.20
C LYS A 60 27.30 7.44 -1.34
N ASP A 61 26.61 6.28 -1.35
CA ASP A 61 26.65 5.32 -2.45
C ASP A 61 25.32 5.32 -3.23
N LYS A 62 25.32 5.99 -4.38
CA LYS A 62 24.14 6.05 -5.28
C LYS A 62 23.73 4.67 -5.82
N ASN A 63 24.63 3.68 -5.83
CA ASN A 63 24.33 2.34 -6.30
C ASN A 63 23.37 1.62 -5.35
N LEU A 64 23.42 1.90 -4.05
CA LEU A 64 22.45 1.36 -3.09
C LEU A 64 21.02 1.82 -3.42
N LEU A 65 20.87 3.11 -3.72
CA LEU A 65 19.55 3.64 -4.12
C LEU A 65 19.11 3.08 -5.47
N LEU A 66 20.00 2.96 -6.45
CA LEU A 66 19.72 2.33 -7.73
C LEU A 66 19.30 0.86 -7.56
N GLN A 67 20.00 0.11 -6.71
CA GLN A 67 19.63 -1.27 -6.36
C GLN A 67 18.24 -1.34 -5.71
N ALA A 68 17.91 -0.42 -4.80
CA ALA A 68 16.61 -0.39 -4.12
C ALA A 68 15.42 -0.26 -5.08
N PHE A 69 15.65 0.25 -6.29
CA PHE A 69 14.65 0.38 -7.35
C PHE A 69 14.89 -0.57 -8.54
N THR A 70 15.64 -1.64 -8.36
CA THR A 70 15.89 -2.64 -9.42
C THR A 70 15.24 -3.95 -9.08
N ASP A 71 14.19 -4.32 -9.85
CA ASP A 71 13.52 -5.62 -9.74
C ASP A 71 14.32 -6.72 -10.46
N ALA A 72 14.26 -7.95 -9.97
CA ALA A 72 14.96 -9.08 -10.56
C ALA A 72 14.56 -9.35 -12.03
N SER A 73 13.38 -8.91 -12.45
CA SER A 73 12.95 -9.03 -13.85
C SER A 73 13.64 -8.05 -14.81
N PHE A 74 14.38 -7.05 -14.29
CA PHE A 74 15.00 -6.03 -15.12
C PHE A 74 16.10 -6.59 -16.00
N ASP A 75 17.01 -7.39 -15.43
CA ASP A 75 18.08 -8.06 -16.13
C ASP A 75 18.53 -9.32 -15.36
N GLU A 76 18.89 -10.39 -16.08
CA GLU A 76 19.29 -11.66 -15.44
C GLU A 76 20.52 -11.56 -14.53
N ASN A 77 21.39 -10.57 -14.77
CA ASN A 77 22.60 -10.36 -14.00
C ASN A 77 22.51 -9.15 -13.06
N CYS A 78 21.33 -8.52 -12.91
CA CYS A 78 21.21 -7.36 -12.03
C CYS A 78 21.22 -7.76 -10.55
N VAL A 79 21.74 -6.86 -9.72
CA VAL A 79 21.58 -6.97 -8.27
C VAL A 79 20.22 -6.36 -7.92
N SER A 80 19.25 -7.21 -7.58
CA SER A 80 17.89 -6.79 -7.28
C SER A 80 17.76 -6.18 -5.88
N TYR A 81 16.59 -5.56 -5.65
CA TYR A 81 16.26 -4.94 -4.37
C TYR A 81 15.99 -5.94 -3.23
N GLU A 82 15.81 -7.24 -3.50
CA GLU A 82 15.29 -8.23 -2.54
C GLU A 82 16.07 -8.32 -1.23
N ARG A 83 17.42 -8.20 -1.29
CA ARG A 83 18.23 -8.20 -0.06
C ARG A 83 18.08 -6.92 0.75
N LEU A 84 17.88 -5.79 0.09
CA LEU A 84 17.60 -4.51 0.75
C LEU A 84 16.18 -4.49 1.32
N GLU A 85 15.19 -5.06 0.61
CA GLU A 85 13.82 -5.32 1.11
C GLU A 85 13.86 -6.09 2.43
N PHE A 86 14.57 -7.24 2.46
CA PHE A 86 14.68 -8.05 3.66
C PHE A 86 15.24 -7.29 4.88
N LEU A 87 16.30 -6.49 4.67
CA LEU A 87 16.87 -5.65 5.72
C LEU A 87 15.90 -4.53 6.12
N GLY A 88 15.31 -3.88 5.12
CA GLY A 88 14.42 -2.73 5.30
C GLY A 88 13.15 -3.08 6.04
N ASP A 89 12.53 -4.26 5.80
CA ASP A 89 11.39 -4.75 6.58
C ASP A 89 11.71 -4.80 8.08
N THR A 90 12.87 -5.35 8.43
CA THR A 90 13.29 -5.43 9.84
C THR A 90 13.48 -4.04 10.46
N VAL A 91 14.13 -3.12 9.74
CA VAL A 91 14.36 -1.74 10.19
C VAL A 91 13.03 -0.99 10.32
N LEU A 92 12.14 -1.11 9.35
CA LEU A 92 10.79 -0.54 9.38
C LEU A 92 9.99 -1.01 10.59
N ASN A 93 9.97 -2.33 10.83
CA ASN A 93 9.30 -2.92 11.99
C ASN A 93 9.83 -2.34 13.31
N MET A 94 11.15 -2.15 13.42
CA MET A 94 11.76 -1.54 14.61
C MET A 94 11.37 -0.06 14.77
N ILE A 95 11.35 0.72 13.68
CA ILE A 95 10.94 2.12 13.70
C ILE A 95 9.52 2.27 14.21
N VAL A 96 8.59 1.51 13.61
CA VAL A 96 7.17 1.57 13.97
C VAL A 96 6.95 1.03 15.39
N THR A 97 7.60 -0.06 15.77
CA THR A 97 7.52 -0.59 17.15
C THR A 97 7.95 0.43 18.17
N LYS A 98 9.12 1.07 17.96
CA LYS A 98 9.63 2.12 18.85
C LYS A 98 8.66 3.29 18.96
N TYR A 99 8.15 3.75 17.81
CA TYR A 99 7.17 4.85 17.77
C TYR A 99 5.90 4.53 18.58
N LEU A 100 5.31 3.35 18.35
CA LEU A 100 4.06 2.93 19.01
C LEU A 100 4.24 2.70 20.51
N TYR A 101 5.37 2.13 20.91
CA TYR A 101 5.70 1.87 22.31
C TYR A 101 5.70 3.16 23.16
N PHE A 102 6.35 4.22 22.64
CA PHE A 102 6.39 5.50 23.36
C PHE A 102 5.13 6.35 23.18
N ARG A 103 4.33 6.07 22.15
CA ARG A 103 3.11 6.86 21.84
C ARG A 103 1.89 6.37 22.61
N TYR A 104 1.84 5.08 22.94
CA TYR A 104 0.68 4.43 23.55
C TYR A 104 1.09 3.63 24.80
N GLU A 105 1.44 4.33 25.87
CA GLU A 105 1.98 3.73 27.11
C GLU A 105 0.99 2.78 27.78
N ASP A 106 -0.32 3.07 27.70
CA ASP A 106 -1.38 2.27 28.33
C ASP A 106 -1.92 1.16 27.41
N ALA A 107 -1.43 1.02 26.19
CA ALA A 107 -1.94 0.03 25.24
C ALA A 107 -1.43 -1.38 25.58
N THR A 108 -2.30 -2.37 25.41
CA THR A 108 -1.90 -3.77 25.62
C THR A 108 -0.91 -4.23 24.54
N PRO A 109 -0.01 -5.18 24.85
CA PRO A 109 0.91 -5.75 23.86
C PRO A 109 0.20 -6.30 22.61
N GLY A 110 -0.98 -6.89 22.78
CA GLY A 110 -1.79 -7.39 21.66
C GLY A 110 -2.29 -6.26 20.76
N SER A 111 -2.73 -5.13 21.34
CA SER A 111 -3.14 -3.95 20.59
C SER A 111 -1.96 -3.32 19.84
N LEU A 112 -0.81 -3.20 20.49
CA LEU A 112 0.42 -2.69 19.86
C LEU A 112 0.88 -3.57 18.70
N THR A 113 0.80 -4.90 18.86
CA THR A 113 1.16 -5.84 17.79
C THR A 113 0.25 -5.69 16.56
N ARG A 114 -1.06 -5.58 16.77
CA ARG A 114 -2.02 -5.35 15.70
C ARG A 114 -1.81 -3.99 15.03
N LEU A 115 -1.62 -2.95 15.83
CA LEU A 115 -1.41 -1.59 15.33
C LEU A 115 -0.12 -1.49 14.50
N ARG A 116 0.96 -2.15 14.94
CA ARG A 116 2.17 -2.27 14.14
C ARG A 116 1.87 -2.96 12.81
N ALA A 117 1.22 -4.13 12.84
CA ALA A 117 0.92 -4.89 11.61
C ALA A 117 0.20 -4.03 10.57
N PHE A 118 -0.79 -3.22 10.95
CA PHE A 118 -1.49 -2.31 10.04
C PHE A 118 -0.63 -1.17 9.51
N ASN A 119 0.39 -0.74 10.25
CA ASN A 119 1.26 0.37 9.87
C ASN A 119 2.51 -0.05 9.08
N VAL A 120 2.75 -1.36 8.96
CA VAL A 120 3.86 -1.92 8.17
C VAL A 120 3.40 -2.91 7.10
N ASP A 121 2.08 -3.08 6.92
CA ASP A 121 1.59 -4.04 5.95
C ASP A 121 1.80 -3.56 4.49
N ARG A 122 1.61 -4.51 3.60
CA ARG A 122 1.77 -4.29 2.15
C ARG A 122 0.94 -3.13 1.63
N GLU A 123 -0.32 -2.98 2.07
CA GLU A 123 -1.20 -1.93 1.57
C GLU A 123 -0.73 -0.55 2.06
N LYS A 124 -0.34 -0.44 3.32
CA LYS A 124 0.18 0.80 3.89
C LYS A 124 1.42 1.28 3.15
N LEU A 125 2.36 0.38 2.88
CA LEU A 125 3.60 0.71 2.15
C LEU A 125 3.33 1.02 0.67
N ALA A 126 2.45 0.27 0.03
CA ALA A 126 2.04 0.57 -1.34
C ALA A 126 1.40 1.95 -1.48
N ARG A 127 0.61 2.38 -0.51
CA ARG A 127 0.06 3.77 -0.45
C ARG A 127 1.18 4.81 -0.34
N VAL A 128 2.23 4.54 0.44
CA VAL A 128 3.42 5.40 0.51
C VAL A 128 4.08 5.50 -0.86
N ALA A 129 4.29 4.36 -1.54
CA ALA A 129 4.90 4.33 -2.87
C ALA A 129 4.10 5.14 -3.90
N VAL A 130 2.76 5.04 -3.88
CA VAL A 130 1.87 5.82 -4.75
C VAL A 130 1.90 7.30 -4.38
N LYS A 131 1.76 7.64 -3.09
CA LYS A 131 1.77 9.02 -2.58
C LYS A 131 3.00 9.81 -3.02
N TYR A 132 4.16 9.18 -3.00
CA TYR A 132 5.43 9.80 -3.37
C TYR A 132 5.89 9.47 -4.79
N ASN A 133 5.04 8.80 -5.59
CA ASN A 133 5.35 8.38 -6.96
C ASN A 133 6.64 7.55 -7.08
N LEU A 134 7.00 6.78 -6.05
CA LEU A 134 8.24 5.99 -6.02
C LEU A 134 8.29 4.92 -7.12
N HIS A 135 7.14 4.38 -7.51
CA HIS A 135 7.01 3.38 -8.57
C HIS A 135 7.58 3.85 -9.92
N ARG A 136 7.64 5.16 -10.18
CA ARG A 136 8.17 5.73 -11.44
C ARG A 136 9.68 5.55 -11.61
N TYR A 137 10.37 5.25 -10.53
CA TYR A 137 11.83 5.01 -10.53
C TYR A 137 12.17 3.52 -10.59
N LEU A 138 11.17 2.66 -10.54
CA LEU A 138 11.35 1.22 -10.54
C LEU A 138 11.81 0.73 -11.93
N ARG A 139 12.91 -0.01 -11.94
CA ARG A 139 13.48 -0.68 -13.10
C ARG A 139 12.95 -2.12 -13.13
N HIS A 140 12.10 -2.45 -14.11
CA HIS A 140 11.49 -3.77 -14.23
C HIS A 140 11.09 -4.11 -15.67
N LYS A 141 10.77 -5.39 -15.92
CA LYS A 141 10.17 -5.89 -17.17
C LYS A 141 8.86 -6.65 -16.91
N LYS A 142 8.11 -6.29 -15.87
CA LYS A 142 6.82 -6.88 -15.52
C LYS A 142 5.71 -6.26 -16.39
N PRO A 143 5.07 -7.01 -17.31
CA PRO A 143 4.22 -6.40 -18.36
C PRO A 143 2.90 -5.81 -17.84
N LEU A 144 2.37 -6.27 -16.71
CA LEU A 144 1.08 -5.83 -16.18
C LEU A 144 1.20 -4.93 -14.93
N LEU A 145 2.42 -4.59 -14.53
CA LEU A 145 2.63 -3.89 -13.26
C LEU A 145 2.04 -2.47 -13.29
N GLU A 146 2.21 -1.75 -14.39
CA GLU A 146 1.67 -0.39 -14.54
C GLU A 146 0.14 -0.37 -14.42
N ASP A 147 -0.57 -1.28 -15.10
CA ASP A 147 -2.02 -1.40 -15.01
C ASP A 147 -2.48 -1.74 -13.58
N GLN A 148 -1.73 -2.60 -12.88
CA GLN A 148 -2.01 -2.95 -11.49
C GLN A 148 -1.82 -1.74 -10.56
N ILE A 149 -0.79 -0.94 -10.79
CA ILE A 149 -0.51 0.28 -10.02
C ILE A 149 -1.62 1.31 -10.25
N LEU A 150 -1.99 1.57 -11.50
CA LEU A 150 -3.06 2.52 -11.84
C LEU A 150 -4.40 2.10 -11.23
N LYS A 151 -4.74 0.81 -11.31
CA LYS A 151 -5.94 0.26 -10.66
C LYS A 151 -5.89 0.46 -9.14
N PHE A 152 -4.77 0.10 -8.51
CA PHE A 152 -4.60 0.26 -7.07
C PHE A 152 -4.72 1.73 -6.64
N ALA A 153 -4.04 2.65 -7.35
CA ALA A 153 -4.10 4.09 -7.07
C ALA A 153 -5.54 4.62 -7.09
N LYS A 154 -6.36 4.18 -8.05
CA LYS A 154 -7.79 4.54 -8.13
C LYS A 154 -8.62 3.89 -7.01
N ASP A 155 -8.35 2.63 -6.69
CA ASP A 155 -9.16 1.90 -5.72
C ASP A 155 -8.92 2.37 -4.27
N ILE A 156 -7.70 2.83 -3.92
CA ILE A 156 -7.40 3.34 -2.58
C ILE A 156 -8.14 4.64 -2.23
N GLU A 157 -8.63 5.40 -3.22
CA GLU A 157 -9.43 6.61 -2.99
C GLU A 157 -10.72 6.32 -2.21
N LYS A 158 -11.26 5.10 -2.34
CA LYS A 158 -12.46 4.65 -1.63
C LYS A 158 -12.21 4.36 -0.14
N TYR A 159 -10.95 4.23 0.25
CA TYR A 159 -10.53 3.83 1.60
C TYR A 159 -9.47 4.79 2.13
N PRO A 160 -9.82 5.88 2.82
CA PRO A 160 -8.88 6.95 3.17
C PRO A 160 -7.64 6.52 3.94
N LEU A 161 -7.76 5.52 4.83
CA LEU A 161 -6.65 5.06 5.67
C LEU A 161 -6.14 3.68 5.23
N HIS A 162 -7.05 2.71 5.13
CA HIS A 162 -6.74 1.31 4.83
C HIS A 162 -7.99 0.56 4.38
N SER A 163 -7.86 -0.36 3.42
CA SER A 163 -9.00 -1.13 2.91
C SER A 163 -9.34 -2.37 3.75
N ARG A 164 -8.57 -2.68 4.78
CA ARG A 164 -8.73 -3.91 5.58
C ARG A 164 -8.54 -5.18 4.74
N HIS A 165 -7.60 -5.14 3.79
CA HIS A 165 -7.31 -6.21 2.82
C HIS A 165 -8.46 -6.54 1.84
N LEU A 166 -9.31 -5.57 1.55
CA LEU A 166 -10.35 -5.68 0.52
C LEU A 166 -9.84 -5.39 -0.88
N LEU A 167 -8.66 -4.75 -1.00
CA LEU A 167 -8.03 -4.40 -2.27
C LEU A 167 -6.88 -5.34 -2.63
N GLU A 168 -6.73 -5.56 -3.93
CA GLU A 168 -5.52 -6.18 -4.46
C GLU A 168 -4.39 -5.17 -4.51
N THR A 169 -3.32 -5.44 -3.75
CA THR A 169 -2.17 -4.55 -3.64
C THR A 169 -0.99 -5.14 -4.40
N PRO A 170 -0.39 -4.41 -5.37
CA PRO A 170 0.84 -4.83 -6.02
C PRO A 170 1.99 -4.95 -5.02
N LYS A 171 2.56 -6.17 -4.88
CA LYS A 171 3.64 -6.43 -3.90
C LYS A 171 4.82 -5.48 -4.11
N THR A 172 5.22 -5.28 -5.34
CA THR A 172 6.39 -4.48 -5.70
C THR A 172 6.35 -3.04 -5.15
N LEU A 173 5.14 -2.46 -4.96
CA LEU A 173 5.00 -1.13 -4.35
C LEU A 173 5.45 -1.09 -2.88
N ALA A 174 5.19 -2.14 -2.13
CA ALA A 174 5.68 -2.27 -0.75
C ALA A 174 7.19 -2.54 -0.74
N ASP A 175 7.62 -3.46 -1.59
CA ASP A 175 9.01 -3.92 -1.67
C ASP A 175 9.97 -2.74 -1.93
N ILE A 176 9.60 -1.77 -2.82
CA ILE A 176 10.45 -0.60 -3.08
C ILE A 176 10.53 0.38 -1.90
N VAL A 177 9.52 0.43 -1.04
CA VAL A 177 9.59 1.23 0.19
C VAL A 177 10.52 0.58 1.20
N GLU A 178 10.35 -0.73 1.41
CA GLU A 178 11.22 -1.50 2.30
C GLU A 178 12.68 -1.47 1.81
N SER A 179 12.92 -1.73 0.52
CA SER A 179 14.27 -1.69 -0.05
C SER A 179 14.91 -0.30 0.03
N THR A 180 14.13 0.78 -0.10
CA THR A 180 14.61 2.15 0.10
C THR A 180 15.06 2.36 1.55
N ILE A 181 14.32 1.84 2.53
CA ILE A 181 14.69 1.88 3.95
C ILE A 181 15.96 1.07 4.20
N GLY A 182 16.07 -0.11 3.60
CA GLY A 182 17.27 -0.95 3.68
C GLY A 182 18.49 -0.30 3.07
N ALA A 183 18.35 0.34 1.90
CA ALA A 183 19.43 1.10 1.26
C ALA A 183 19.89 2.28 2.14
N LEU A 184 18.92 3.05 2.67
CA LEU A 184 19.20 4.17 3.57
C LEU A 184 19.96 3.72 4.82
N TYR A 185 19.52 2.62 5.44
CA TYR A 185 20.19 2.09 6.63
C TYR A 185 21.61 1.60 6.31
N THR A 186 21.79 0.92 5.18
CA THR A 186 23.10 0.46 4.72
C THR A 186 24.06 1.63 4.46
N ASP A 187 23.55 2.73 3.89
CA ASP A 187 24.37 3.90 3.53
C ASP A 187 24.77 4.73 4.75
N CYS A 188 23.87 4.95 5.70
CA CYS A 188 24.14 5.83 6.85
C CYS A 188 24.62 5.09 8.11
N ASP A 189 24.39 3.79 8.24
CA ASP A 189 24.65 2.96 9.43
C ASP A 189 24.14 3.60 10.73
N SER A 190 23.01 4.30 10.66
CA SER A 190 22.45 5.05 11.78
C SER A 190 20.93 4.90 11.85
N PHE A 191 20.46 4.15 12.84
CA PHE A 191 19.04 3.97 13.09
C PHE A 191 18.32 5.31 13.35
N GLU A 192 18.97 6.26 14.03
CA GLU A 192 18.38 7.57 14.31
C GLU A 192 18.17 8.37 13.03
N THR A 193 19.13 8.35 12.12
CA THR A 193 19.03 9.00 10.81
C THR A 193 17.89 8.40 10.01
N VAL A 194 17.81 7.07 9.95
CA VAL A 194 16.71 6.37 9.26
C VAL A 194 15.35 6.73 9.85
N CYS A 195 15.23 6.76 11.18
CA CYS A 195 13.99 7.19 11.84
C CYS A 195 13.54 8.61 11.42
N LYS A 196 14.48 9.55 11.34
CA LYS A 196 14.18 10.94 10.93
C LYS A 196 13.69 11.02 9.49
N VAL A 197 14.27 10.25 8.59
CA VAL A 197 13.91 10.23 7.16
C VAL A 197 12.60 9.47 6.92
N VAL A 198 12.44 8.30 7.52
CA VAL A 198 11.32 7.38 7.22
C VAL A 198 10.02 7.80 7.89
N LYS A 199 10.07 8.39 9.10
CA LYS A 199 8.86 8.78 9.82
C LYS A 199 7.91 9.67 9.01
N PRO A 200 8.36 10.75 8.33
CA PRO A 200 7.49 11.59 7.49
C PRO A 200 6.88 10.83 6.31
N LEU A 201 7.59 9.84 5.76
CA LEU A 201 7.09 9.02 4.64
C LEU A 201 5.89 8.17 5.05
N LEU A 202 5.90 7.65 6.28
CA LEU A 202 4.86 6.76 6.80
C LEU A 202 3.59 7.49 7.22
N GLU A 203 3.60 8.82 7.31
CA GLU A 203 2.41 9.58 7.69
C GLU A 203 1.30 9.54 6.61
N PRO A 204 0.03 9.46 7.02
CA PRO A 204 -0.44 9.38 8.40
C PRO A 204 -0.25 7.97 8.99
N ILE A 205 0.29 7.88 10.21
CA ILE A 205 0.28 6.63 10.98
C ILE A 205 -1.15 6.33 11.39
N ILE A 206 -1.63 5.11 11.16
CA ILE A 206 -2.96 4.67 11.59
C ILE A 206 -2.97 4.67 13.12
N PRO A 207 -3.81 5.49 13.76
CA PRO A 207 -3.84 5.57 15.21
C PRO A 207 -4.68 4.45 15.84
N LEU A 208 -4.51 4.23 17.15
CA LEU A 208 -5.14 3.12 17.87
C LEU A 208 -6.69 3.17 17.84
N ASP A 209 -7.29 4.35 17.87
CA ASP A 209 -8.73 4.58 17.81
C ASP A 209 -9.33 4.34 16.41
N LYS A 210 -8.48 4.24 15.38
CA LYS A 210 -8.87 3.90 14.01
C LYS A 210 -8.47 2.48 13.61
N LEU A 211 -7.95 1.70 14.56
CA LEU A 211 -7.59 0.32 14.33
C LEU A 211 -8.86 -0.54 14.19
N GLU A 212 -9.17 -0.90 12.97
CA GLU A 212 -10.26 -1.82 12.66
C GLU A 212 -9.74 -3.26 12.59
N ASN A 213 -10.61 -4.22 12.93
CA ASN A 213 -10.25 -5.62 12.78
C ASN A 213 -10.35 -6.06 11.31
N HIS A 214 -9.57 -7.08 10.95
CA HIS A 214 -9.73 -7.75 9.67
C HIS A 214 -11.16 -8.31 9.54
N PRO A 215 -11.87 -8.13 8.40
CA PRO A 215 -13.30 -8.45 8.29
C PRO A 215 -13.65 -9.89 8.69
N VAL A 216 -12.81 -10.87 8.28
CA VAL A 216 -13.03 -12.28 8.66
C VAL A 216 -12.86 -12.49 10.17
N THR A 217 -11.88 -11.83 10.79
CA THR A 217 -11.67 -11.91 12.24
C THR A 217 -12.84 -11.30 13.00
N GLU A 218 -13.26 -10.10 12.60
CA GLU A 218 -14.38 -9.40 13.21
C GLU A 218 -15.69 -10.21 13.13
N LEU A 219 -15.98 -10.78 11.96
CA LEU A 219 -17.15 -11.61 11.77
C LEU A 219 -17.08 -12.88 12.62
N ASN A 220 -15.92 -13.53 12.71
CA ASN A 220 -15.72 -14.69 13.58
C ASN A 220 -15.94 -14.35 15.05
N GLU A 221 -15.31 -13.29 15.56
CA GLU A 221 -15.47 -12.85 16.95
C GLU A 221 -16.91 -12.50 17.28
N MET A 222 -17.60 -11.83 16.35
CA MET A 222 -19.01 -11.47 16.51
C MET A 222 -19.90 -12.72 16.57
N CYS A 223 -19.69 -13.68 15.67
CA CYS A 223 -20.42 -14.95 15.68
C CYS A 223 -20.14 -15.77 16.94
N GLN A 224 -18.89 -15.82 17.40
CA GLN A 224 -18.52 -16.51 18.65
C GLN A 224 -19.22 -15.91 19.87
N LYS A 225 -19.18 -14.58 20.01
CA LYS A 225 -19.85 -13.88 21.13
C LYS A 225 -21.36 -14.16 21.20
N LYS A 226 -21.98 -14.40 20.04
CA LYS A 226 -23.42 -14.67 19.91
C LYS A 226 -23.73 -16.16 19.77
N ASN A 227 -22.74 -17.04 19.92
CA ASN A 227 -22.86 -18.51 19.75
C ASN A 227 -23.53 -18.91 18.43
N LEU A 228 -23.15 -18.22 17.33
CA LEU A 228 -23.65 -18.46 15.99
C LEU A 228 -22.69 -19.33 15.19
N LYS A 229 -23.22 -20.32 14.46
CA LYS A 229 -22.41 -21.14 13.55
C LYS A 229 -22.12 -20.36 12.26
N LEU A 230 -20.85 -20.03 12.03
CA LEU A 230 -20.35 -19.37 10.83
C LEU A 230 -19.72 -20.39 9.88
N LYS A 231 -20.02 -20.28 8.59
CA LYS A 231 -19.41 -21.09 7.53
C LYS A 231 -19.06 -20.19 6.34
N PHE A 232 -17.82 -20.30 5.88
CA PHE A 232 -17.40 -19.80 4.57
C PHE A 232 -17.52 -20.95 3.56
N ASP A 233 -18.17 -20.69 2.43
CA ASP A 233 -18.34 -21.65 1.36
C ASP A 233 -17.66 -21.13 0.08
N ASP A 234 -16.69 -21.89 -0.38
CA ASP A 234 -15.88 -21.61 -1.55
C ASP A 234 -15.91 -22.76 -2.58
N ASN A 235 -16.88 -23.68 -2.46
CA ASN A 235 -16.97 -24.86 -3.30
C ASN A 235 -17.12 -24.53 -4.79
N THR A 236 -17.71 -23.37 -5.11
CA THR A 236 -17.89 -22.90 -6.48
C THR A 236 -16.81 -21.95 -6.95
N TRP A 237 -15.73 -21.78 -6.19
CA TRP A 237 -14.66 -20.84 -6.50
C TRP A 237 -14.08 -21.00 -7.91
N GLU A 238 -13.90 -22.22 -8.37
CA GLU A 238 -13.31 -22.46 -9.70
C GLU A 238 -14.26 -22.06 -10.85
N VAL A 239 -15.56 -22.00 -10.57
CA VAL A 239 -16.60 -21.69 -11.56
C VAL A 239 -16.94 -20.20 -11.57
N ASP A 240 -17.28 -19.63 -10.41
CA ASP A 240 -17.86 -18.28 -10.30
C ASP A 240 -16.95 -17.28 -9.53
N LYS A 241 -15.77 -17.72 -9.08
CA LYS A 241 -14.80 -16.89 -8.35
C LYS A 241 -15.41 -16.17 -7.14
N THR A 242 -16.42 -16.79 -6.52
CA THR A 242 -17.20 -16.23 -5.42
C THR A 242 -17.02 -17.04 -4.14
N VAL A 243 -16.84 -16.36 -3.03
CA VAL A 243 -16.93 -16.93 -1.66
C VAL A 243 -18.24 -16.47 -1.03
N ARG A 244 -18.95 -17.40 -0.40
CA ARG A 244 -20.23 -17.15 0.28
C ARG A 244 -20.09 -17.33 1.77
N VAL A 245 -20.84 -16.54 2.53
CA VAL A 245 -20.86 -16.60 4.00
C VAL A 245 -22.25 -17.02 4.45
N PHE A 246 -22.30 -18.06 5.27
CA PHE A 246 -23.51 -18.57 5.89
C PHE A 246 -23.43 -18.44 7.41
N ILE A 247 -24.53 -17.99 8.04
CA ILE A 247 -24.75 -18.00 9.48
C ILE A 247 -26.04 -18.76 9.76
N LYS A 248 -25.96 -19.82 10.58
CA LYS A 248 -27.10 -20.75 10.81
C LYS A 248 -27.75 -21.22 9.49
N ASP A 249 -26.93 -21.56 8.51
CA ASP A 249 -27.32 -22.02 7.17
C ASP A 249 -28.06 -20.97 6.29
N HIS A 250 -28.20 -19.72 6.74
CA HIS A 250 -28.68 -18.61 5.93
C HIS A 250 -27.51 -17.89 5.24
N LEU A 251 -27.64 -17.64 3.93
CA LEU A 251 -26.69 -16.84 3.15
C LEU A 251 -26.77 -15.38 3.60
N VAL A 252 -25.70 -14.87 4.22
CA VAL A 252 -25.64 -13.50 4.76
C VAL A 252 -24.69 -12.59 3.98
N GLY A 253 -23.70 -13.15 3.29
CA GLY A 253 -22.74 -12.38 2.53
C GLY A 253 -22.13 -13.15 1.37
N HIS A 254 -21.62 -12.41 0.41
CA HIS A 254 -20.83 -12.95 -0.70
C HIS A 254 -19.76 -11.95 -1.12
N GLY A 255 -18.67 -12.46 -1.65
CA GLY A 255 -17.58 -11.66 -2.21
C GLY A 255 -17.00 -12.33 -3.44
N HIS A 256 -16.62 -11.54 -4.41
CA HIS A 256 -16.08 -11.99 -5.70
C HIS A 256 -14.71 -11.35 -5.94
N HIS A 257 -13.80 -12.15 -6.47
CA HIS A 257 -12.51 -11.64 -6.99
C HIS A 257 -11.97 -12.59 -8.05
N LEU A 258 -11.54 -12.08 -9.20
CA LEU A 258 -11.16 -12.90 -10.36
C LEU A 258 -9.99 -13.85 -10.10
N VAL A 259 -9.04 -13.46 -9.25
CA VAL A 259 -7.75 -14.15 -9.07
C VAL A 259 -7.50 -14.61 -7.63
N LYS A 260 -7.79 -13.74 -6.64
CA LYS A 260 -7.38 -13.97 -5.24
C LYS A 260 -8.57 -14.34 -4.37
N LYS A 261 -8.63 -15.60 -3.97
CA LYS A 261 -9.67 -16.16 -3.10
C LYS A 261 -9.75 -15.47 -1.74
N ASP A 262 -8.60 -15.10 -1.17
CA ASP A 262 -8.56 -14.41 0.13
C ASP A 262 -9.24 -13.03 0.07
N ILE A 263 -9.06 -12.28 -1.03
CA ILE A 263 -9.76 -11.01 -1.20
C ILE A 263 -11.28 -11.25 -1.32
N ALA A 264 -11.71 -12.24 -2.12
CA ALA A 264 -13.13 -12.60 -2.21
C ALA A 264 -13.71 -12.99 -0.83
N LYS A 265 -12.93 -13.72 -0.01
CA LYS A 265 -13.32 -14.09 1.36
C LYS A 265 -13.44 -12.86 2.27
N ASN A 266 -12.52 -11.91 2.17
CA ASN A 266 -12.56 -10.67 2.94
C ASN A 266 -13.78 -9.82 2.54
N CYS A 267 -14.03 -9.68 1.23
CA CYS A 267 -15.21 -9.00 0.71
C CYS A 267 -16.50 -9.67 1.16
N ALA A 268 -16.56 -11.01 1.18
CA ALA A 268 -17.71 -11.76 1.66
C ALA A 268 -17.98 -11.51 3.14
N ALA A 269 -16.93 -11.49 3.96
CA ALA A 269 -17.02 -11.19 5.37
C ALA A 269 -17.48 -9.74 5.61
N GLN A 270 -16.92 -8.77 4.89
CA GLN A 270 -17.35 -7.37 4.98
C GLN A 270 -18.83 -7.21 4.59
N ASN A 271 -19.26 -7.83 3.48
CA ASN A 271 -20.65 -7.81 3.05
C ASN A 271 -21.60 -8.44 4.08
N ALA A 272 -21.14 -9.49 4.78
CA ALA A 272 -21.91 -10.09 5.88
C ALA A 272 -21.98 -9.14 7.10
N LEU A 273 -20.88 -8.46 7.47
CA LEU A 273 -20.84 -7.47 8.55
C LEU A 273 -21.80 -6.31 8.28
N ASP A 274 -21.79 -5.76 7.06
CA ASP A 274 -22.64 -4.65 6.66
C ASP A 274 -24.15 -4.97 6.78
N LYS A 275 -24.50 -6.23 6.54
CA LYS A 275 -25.89 -6.72 6.62
C LYS A 275 -26.27 -7.28 7.97
N PHE A 276 -25.32 -7.53 8.85
CA PHE A 276 -25.55 -8.27 10.10
C PHE A 276 -26.60 -7.60 10.98
N SER A 277 -26.56 -6.31 11.16
CA SER A 277 -27.52 -5.53 11.95
C SER A 277 -28.95 -5.59 11.40
N HIS A 278 -29.08 -5.75 10.08
CA HIS A 278 -30.39 -5.88 9.40
C HIS A 278 -30.91 -7.31 9.41
N THR A 279 -30.01 -8.29 9.32
CA THR A 279 -30.40 -9.73 9.21
C THR A 279 -30.68 -10.33 10.58
N PHE A 280 -30.10 -9.82 11.64
CA PHE A 280 -30.25 -10.31 13.02
C PHE A 280 -30.52 -9.17 14.01
N PRO A 281 -31.61 -8.41 13.86
CA PRO A 281 -31.87 -7.21 14.66
C PRO A 281 -32.16 -7.50 16.14
N GLN A 282 -32.44 -8.77 16.49
CA GLN A 282 -32.84 -9.20 17.84
C GLN A 282 -31.79 -10.09 18.54
N ILE A 283 -30.56 -10.18 18.03
CA ILE A 283 -29.52 -11.02 18.63
C ILE A 283 -28.40 -10.20 19.26
#